data_047321cbad73459624df60c6a186fc4d
#
_entry.id   047321cbad73459624df60c6a186fc4d
#
_cell.length_a   1.000
_cell.length_b   1.000
_cell.length_c   1.000
_cell.angle_alpha   90.00
_cell.angle_beta   90.00
_cell.angle_gamma   90.00
#
_symmetry.space_group_name_H-M   'P 1'
#
loop_
_entity.id
_entity.type
_entity.pdbx_description
1 polymer ?
#
loop_
_entity_poly.entity_id
_entity_poly.type
_entity_poly.pdbx_seq_one_letter_code
_entity_poly.pdbx_strand_id
1 'polypeptide(L)'
;DRGLVGSEMCIRDSARIGNKYLADEEPWKIIKDDPERVKTIIFISLHISSILAIVSEPFLPFTSKKIKGILQSDNHEMKWSWDNLKNKDFLISEKLKINEPELLFSRIEDSEIQKQIDKLNKNN
;
A
#
# COMPACT_ATOMS: atom_id res chain seq x y z
N ASP A 1 -17.49 -3.44 -17.57
CA ASP A 1 -17.57 -3.90 -16.17
C ASP A 1 -16.61 -5.05 -15.82
N ARG A 2 -16.44 -6.00 -16.71
CA ARG A 2 -15.51 -7.14 -16.46
C ARG A 2 -14.04 -6.69 -16.36
N GLY A 3 -13.63 -5.62 -17.02
CA GLY A 3 -12.26 -5.10 -16.97
C GLY A 3 -11.89 -4.48 -15.63
N LEU A 4 -12.80 -3.74 -14.99
CA LEU A 4 -12.59 -3.13 -13.68
C LEU A 4 -12.51 -4.19 -12.57
N VAL A 5 -13.39 -5.18 -12.59
CA VAL A 5 -13.38 -6.31 -11.64
C VAL A 5 -12.08 -7.11 -11.78
N GLY A 6 -11.62 -7.39 -13.00
CA GLY A 6 -10.36 -8.08 -13.25
C GLY A 6 -9.15 -7.30 -12.75
N SER A 7 -9.11 -6.00 -12.94
CA SER A 7 -8.01 -5.13 -12.49
C SER A 7 -7.94 -5.03 -10.97
N GLU A 8 -9.08 -4.90 -10.28
CA GLU A 8 -9.15 -4.90 -8.82
C GLU A 8 -8.67 -6.24 -8.24
N MET A 9 -9.05 -7.35 -8.83
CA MET A 9 -8.58 -8.69 -8.44
C MET A 9 -7.06 -8.82 -8.58
N CYS A 10 -6.46 -8.30 -9.65
CA CYS A 10 -5.01 -8.31 -9.85
C CYS A 10 -4.28 -7.50 -8.77
N ILE A 11 -4.78 -6.34 -8.38
CA ILE A 11 -4.20 -5.52 -7.32
C ILE A 11 -4.29 -6.25 -5.97
N ARG A 12 -5.44 -6.84 -5.67
CA ARG A 12 -5.65 -7.64 -4.46
C ARG A 12 -4.72 -8.84 -4.39
N ASP A 13 -4.55 -9.57 -5.48
CA ASP A 13 -3.65 -10.72 -5.56
C ASP A 13 -2.18 -10.30 -5.39
N SER A 14 -1.77 -9.18 -5.96
CA SER A 14 -0.43 -8.61 -5.77
C SER A 14 -0.18 -8.22 -4.32
N ALA A 15 -1.14 -7.64 -3.63
CA ALA A 15 -1.04 -7.31 -2.21
C ALA A 15 -0.93 -8.59 -1.35
N ARG A 16 -1.66 -9.65 -1.70
CA ARG A 16 -1.56 -10.96 -1.02
C ARG A 16 -0.19 -11.60 -1.19
N ILE A 17 0.41 -11.51 -2.36
CA ILE A 17 1.78 -12.00 -2.62
C ILE A 17 2.78 -11.28 -1.72
N GLY A 18 2.69 -9.96 -1.61
CA GLY A 18 3.53 -9.17 -0.72
C GLY A 18 3.38 -9.56 0.75
N ASN A 19 2.14 -9.72 1.23
CA ASN A 19 1.86 -10.19 2.59
C ASN A 19 2.38 -11.60 2.84
N LYS A 20 2.20 -12.50 1.87
CA LYS A 20 2.72 -13.87 1.97
C LYS A 20 4.24 -13.89 2.04
N TYR A 21 4.92 -13.10 1.21
CA TYR A 21 6.37 -12.99 1.24
C TYR A 21 6.86 -12.56 2.63
N LEU A 22 6.30 -11.50 3.21
CA LEU A 22 6.67 -11.01 4.52
C LEU A 22 6.39 -12.04 5.63
N ALA A 23 5.26 -12.76 5.53
CA ALA A 23 4.89 -13.80 6.48
C ALA A 23 5.80 -15.04 6.40
N ASP A 24 6.18 -15.46 5.19
CA ASP A 24 7.04 -16.62 4.96
C ASP A 24 8.50 -16.35 5.39
N GLU A 25 9.00 -15.13 5.19
CA GLU A 25 10.36 -14.73 5.56
C GLU A 25 10.53 -14.41 7.06
N GLU A 26 9.47 -14.14 7.77
CA GLU A 26 9.43 -13.90 9.23
C GLU A 26 10.59 -13.02 9.78
N PRO A 27 10.80 -11.79 9.26
CA PRO A 27 11.96 -10.95 9.60
C PRO A 27 12.10 -10.68 11.10
N TRP A 28 11.00 -10.68 11.84
CA TRP A 28 11.00 -10.50 13.30
C TRP A 28 11.66 -11.64 14.06
N LYS A 29 11.73 -12.84 13.47
CA LYS A 29 12.41 -13.99 14.09
C LYS A 29 13.91 -13.97 13.85
N ILE A 30 14.33 -13.57 12.66
CA ILE A 30 15.72 -13.66 12.20
C ILE A 30 16.55 -12.37 12.43
N ILE A 31 15.93 -11.31 12.95
CA ILE A 31 16.58 -9.99 13.10
C ILE A 31 17.85 -10.02 13.96
N LYS A 32 17.92 -10.95 14.91
CA LYS A 32 19.10 -11.10 15.78
C LYS A 32 20.22 -11.89 15.13
N ASP A 33 19.86 -12.85 14.27
CA ASP A 33 20.78 -13.81 13.67
C ASP A 33 21.33 -13.33 12.34
N ASP A 34 20.47 -12.70 11.51
CA ASP A 34 20.82 -12.20 10.18
C ASP A 34 20.17 -10.85 9.89
N PRO A 35 20.70 -9.74 10.44
CA PRO A 35 20.16 -8.40 10.21
C PRO A 35 20.27 -7.93 8.76
N GLU A 36 21.24 -8.40 7.98
CA GLU A 36 21.37 -8.04 6.56
C GLU A 36 20.26 -8.68 5.72
N ARG A 37 19.90 -9.91 6.02
CA ARG A 37 18.73 -10.55 5.41
C ARG A 37 17.45 -9.78 5.71
N VAL A 38 17.27 -9.34 6.95
CA VAL A 38 16.10 -8.54 7.36
C VAL A 38 16.02 -7.23 6.59
N LYS A 39 17.13 -6.52 6.40
CA LYS A 39 17.17 -5.30 5.58
C LYS A 39 16.66 -5.57 4.16
N THR A 40 17.12 -6.65 3.55
CA THR A 40 16.68 -7.05 2.21
C THR A 40 15.18 -7.34 2.16
N ILE A 41 14.67 -8.09 3.14
CA ILE A 41 13.23 -8.43 3.21
C ILE A 41 12.38 -7.16 3.36
N ILE A 42 12.77 -6.25 4.25
CA ILE A 42 12.07 -5.00 4.46
C ILE A 42 12.14 -4.11 3.20
N PHE A 43 13.30 -4.00 2.56
CA PHE A 43 13.46 -3.24 1.34
C PHE A 43 12.52 -3.75 0.23
N ILE A 44 12.47 -5.06 0.00
CA ILE A 44 11.57 -5.68 -0.98
C ILE A 44 10.10 -5.41 -0.62
N SER A 45 9.74 -5.56 0.65
CA SER A 45 8.36 -5.34 1.12
C SER A 45 7.92 -3.88 0.92
N LEU A 46 8.78 -2.93 1.22
CA LEU A 46 8.53 -1.49 0.99
C LEU A 46 8.45 -1.17 -0.50
N HIS A 47 9.28 -1.80 -1.31
CA HIS A 47 9.24 -1.62 -2.77
C HIS A 47 7.92 -2.16 -3.36
N ILE A 48 7.46 -3.32 -2.93
CA ILE A 48 6.15 -3.86 -3.31
C ILE A 48 5.03 -2.87 -2.91
N SER A 49 5.08 -2.33 -1.70
CA SER A 49 4.11 -1.34 -1.22
C SER A 49 4.11 -0.07 -2.08
N SER A 50 5.27 0.36 -2.54
CA SER A 50 5.43 1.52 -3.44
C SER A 50 4.79 1.26 -4.81
N ILE A 51 4.99 0.07 -5.36
CA ILE A 51 4.36 -0.34 -6.61
C ILE A 51 2.84 -0.37 -6.46
N LEU A 52 2.35 -0.96 -5.37
CA LEU A 52 0.91 -1.02 -5.08
C LEU A 52 0.29 0.38 -4.94
N ALA A 53 1.00 1.35 -4.36
CA ALA A 53 0.54 2.72 -4.27
C ALA A 53 0.32 3.34 -5.67
N ILE A 54 1.20 3.06 -6.64
CA ILE A 54 1.06 3.57 -8.00
C ILE A 54 -0.09 2.88 -8.74
N VAL A 55 -0.11 1.54 -8.74
CA VAL A 55 -1.10 0.78 -9.53
C VAL A 55 -2.51 0.87 -8.97
N SER A 56 -2.68 1.14 -7.68
CA SER A 56 -3.98 1.31 -7.05
C SER A 56 -4.59 2.72 -7.23
N GLU A 57 -3.79 3.70 -7.62
CA GLU A 57 -4.24 5.11 -7.71
C GLU A 57 -5.51 5.31 -8.55
N PRO A 58 -5.69 4.68 -9.73
CA PRO A 58 -6.91 4.81 -10.52
C PRO A 58 -8.17 4.30 -9.83
N PHE A 59 -8.04 3.39 -8.87
CA PHE A 59 -9.16 2.73 -8.18
C PHE A 59 -9.36 3.24 -6.76
N LEU A 60 -8.25 3.50 -6.06
CA LEU A 60 -8.21 3.90 -4.66
C LEU A 60 -7.30 5.14 -4.48
N PRO A 61 -7.67 6.29 -5.02
CA PRO A 61 -6.80 7.48 -5.04
C PRO A 61 -6.44 7.98 -3.64
N PHE A 62 -7.36 7.94 -2.69
CA PHE A 62 -7.10 8.38 -1.31
C PHE A 62 -6.17 7.42 -0.58
N THR A 63 -6.34 6.12 -0.74
CA THR A 63 -5.46 5.09 -0.19
C THR A 63 -4.07 5.18 -0.78
N SER A 64 -3.97 5.33 -2.10
CA SER A 64 -2.71 5.55 -2.80
C SER A 64 -1.96 6.77 -2.24
N LYS A 65 -2.66 7.89 -2.07
CA LYS A 65 -2.09 9.11 -1.49
C LYS A 65 -1.57 8.90 -0.06
N LYS A 66 -2.29 8.16 0.76
CA LYS A 66 -1.86 7.82 2.13
C LYS A 66 -0.60 6.96 2.12
N ILE A 67 -0.55 5.91 1.31
CA ILE A 67 0.65 5.05 1.19
C ILE A 67 1.86 5.87 0.73
N LYS A 68 1.69 6.71 -0.30
CA LYS A 68 2.75 7.61 -0.76
C LYS A 68 3.22 8.55 0.36
N GLY A 69 2.30 9.11 1.13
CA GLY A 69 2.61 9.97 2.27
C GLY A 69 3.40 9.27 3.39
N ILE A 70 3.09 8.01 3.66
CA ILE A 70 3.83 7.20 4.64
C ILE A 70 5.25 6.91 4.16
N LEU A 71 5.40 6.56 2.88
CA LEU A 71 6.67 6.12 2.31
C LEU A 71 7.57 7.25 1.80
N GLN A 72 7.07 8.47 1.70
CA GLN A 72 7.81 9.65 1.24
C GLN A 72 8.03 10.63 2.40
N SER A 73 9.04 10.40 3.23
CA SER A 73 9.27 11.24 4.41
C SER A 73 10.04 12.54 4.15
N ASP A 74 10.79 12.65 3.09
CA ASP A 74 11.59 13.82 2.77
C ASP A 74 11.31 14.30 1.35
N ASN A 75 11.35 15.63 1.16
CA ASN A 75 11.08 16.43 -0.04
C ASN A 75 11.79 16.02 -1.34
N HIS A 76 12.36 14.85 -1.40
CA HIS A 76 12.77 14.26 -2.65
C HIS A 76 11.52 13.78 -3.35
N GLU A 77 11.11 14.52 -4.37
CA GLU A 77 10.15 14.10 -5.38
C GLU A 77 10.62 12.77 -6.01
N MET A 78 10.46 11.69 -5.27
CA MET A 78 10.42 10.38 -5.88
C MET A 78 9.24 10.43 -6.83
N LYS A 79 9.52 10.51 -8.10
CA LYS A 79 8.51 10.51 -9.16
C LYS A 79 7.87 9.13 -9.21
N TRP A 80 6.96 8.89 -8.29
CA TRP A 80 6.16 7.69 -8.27
C TRP A 80 5.11 7.78 -9.36
N SER A 81 5.53 7.43 -10.56
CA SER A 81 4.72 7.47 -11.76
C SER A 81 4.76 6.13 -12.49
N TRP A 82 3.80 5.92 -13.35
CA TRP A 82 3.77 4.77 -14.23
C TRP A 82 5.03 4.63 -15.10
N ASP A 83 5.66 5.73 -15.47
CA ASP A 83 6.90 5.70 -16.27
C ASP A 83 8.06 5.11 -15.49
N ASN A 84 8.16 5.38 -14.19
CA ASN A 84 9.17 4.76 -13.32
C ASN A 84 8.98 3.25 -13.24
N LEU A 85 7.74 2.76 -13.20
CA LEU A 85 7.45 1.33 -13.25
C LEU A 85 7.89 0.69 -14.57
N LYS A 86 7.68 1.36 -15.69
CA LYS A 86 8.11 0.87 -17.02
C LYS A 86 9.62 0.76 -17.13
N ASN A 87 10.34 1.71 -16.57
CA ASN A 87 11.80 1.76 -16.60
C ASN A 87 12.46 0.77 -15.63
N LYS A 88 11.68 0.07 -14.82
CA LYS A 88 12.16 -0.86 -13.78
C LYS A 88 13.11 -0.21 -12.77
N ASP A 89 12.97 1.08 -12.54
CA ASP A 89 13.74 1.81 -11.55
C ASP A 89 13.27 1.43 -10.14
N PHE A 90 14.19 1.41 -9.19
CA PHE A 90 13.82 1.26 -7.79
C PHE A 90 13.10 2.53 -7.32
N LEU A 91 11.90 2.36 -6.76
CA LEU A 91 11.05 3.46 -6.30
C LEU A 91 11.46 3.99 -4.93
N ILE A 92 12.26 3.23 -4.20
CA ILE A 92 12.75 3.58 -2.86
C ILE A 92 14.27 3.49 -2.80
N SER A 93 14.87 4.32 -1.94
CA SER A 93 16.31 4.29 -1.69
C SER A 93 16.61 3.59 -0.37
N GLU A 94 17.84 3.11 -0.20
CA GLU A 94 18.31 2.48 1.04
C GLU A 94 18.27 3.41 2.27
N LYS A 95 18.24 4.72 2.05
CA LYS A 95 18.18 5.74 3.09
C LYS A 95 16.78 6.29 3.35
N LEU A 96 15.76 5.61 2.84
CA LEU A 96 14.37 6.02 3.01
C LEU A 96 14.00 6.08 4.50
N LYS A 97 13.53 7.24 4.94
CA LYS A 97 12.84 7.39 6.22
C LYS A 97 11.34 7.29 5.97
N ILE A 98 10.70 6.44 6.73
CA ILE A 98 9.24 6.26 6.66
C ILE A 98 8.61 7.25 7.63
N ASN A 99 7.54 7.92 7.22
CA ASN A 99 6.70 8.72 8.10
C ASN A 99 5.91 7.82 9.06
N GLU A 100 5.29 8.43 10.05
CA GLU A 100 4.46 7.69 11.00
C GLU A 100 3.38 6.91 10.27
N PRO A 101 3.28 5.58 10.49
CA PRO A 101 2.28 4.77 9.82
C PRO A 101 0.87 5.07 10.35
N GLU A 102 -0.09 5.12 9.44
CA GLU A 102 -1.51 5.29 9.77
C GLU A 102 -2.33 4.13 9.18
N LEU A 103 -3.50 3.90 9.75
CA LEU A 103 -4.44 2.92 9.20
C LEU A 103 -4.98 3.41 7.85
N LEU A 104 -4.85 2.58 6.82
CA LEU A 104 -5.35 2.89 5.48
C LEU A 104 -6.87 2.81 5.41
N PHE A 105 -7.46 1.88 6.15
CA PHE A 105 -8.89 1.62 6.18
C PHE A 105 -9.37 1.56 7.63
N SER A 106 -10.54 2.13 7.88
CA SER A 106 -11.27 1.98 9.13
C SER A 106 -12.43 0.99 8.96
N ARG A 107 -12.78 0.29 10.03
CA ARG A 107 -13.99 -0.54 10.03
C ARG A 107 -15.21 0.39 10.00
N ILE A 108 -16.18 0.06 9.14
CA ILE A 108 -17.46 0.76 9.11
C ILE A 108 -18.31 0.22 10.26
N GLU A 109 -18.69 1.08 11.19
CA GLU A 109 -19.55 0.74 12.32
C GLU A 109 -21.02 0.78 11.92
N ASP A 110 -21.84 -0.07 12.56
CA ASP A 110 -23.28 -0.16 12.27
C ASP A 110 -24.00 1.19 12.44
N SER A 111 -23.51 2.02 13.35
CA SER A 111 -24.01 3.38 13.56
C SER A 111 -23.82 4.30 12.34
N GLU A 112 -22.77 4.11 11.57
CA GLU A 112 -22.51 4.86 10.33
C GLU A 112 -23.43 4.41 9.21
N ILE A 113 -23.67 3.09 9.13
CA ILE A 113 -24.64 2.49 8.20
C ILE A 113 -26.03 3.06 8.47
N GLN A 114 -26.45 3.07 9.74
CA GLN A 114 -27.76 3.59 10.15
C GLN A 114 -27.93 5.07 9.81
N LYS A 115 -26.89 5.89 10.04
CA LYS A 115 -26.91 7.31 9.64
C LYS A 115 -27.12 7.51 8.13
N GLN A 116 -26.58 6.65 7.29
CA GLN A 116 -26.79 6.73 5.85
C GLN A 116 -28.20 6.31 5.45
N ILE A 117 -28.74 5.26 6.08
CA ILE A 117 -30.13 4.82 5.88
C ILE A 117 -31.10 5.95 6.28
N ASP A 118 -30.88 6.59 7.42
CA ASP A 118 -31.73 7.69 7.91
C ASP A 118 -31.68 8.91 6.97
N LYS A 119 -30.52 9.21 6.35
CA LYS A 119 -30.41 10.27 5.33
C LYS A 119 -31.21 9.92 4.08
N LEU A 120 -31.17 8.69 3.62
CA LEU A 120 -31.95 8.25 2.45
C LEU A 120 -33.45 8.36 2.70
N ASN A 121 -33.89 7.97 3.90
CA ASN A 121 -35.32 8.03 4.29
C ASN A 121 -35.84 9.47 4.48
N LYS A 122 -34.97 10.44 4.80
CA LYS A 122 -35.35 11.86 4.92
C LYS A 122 -35.48 12.58 3.56
N ASN A 123 -34.86 12.05 2.53
CA ASN A 123 -34.87 12.63 1.18
C ASN A 123 -35.96 12.02 0.27
N ASN A 124 -36.74 11.09 0.78
CA ASN A 124 -37.94 10.52 0.17
C ASN A 124 -39.20 11.01 0.90
#